data_da58a5ed79b5e38d9937075643e99e4c
#
_entry.id   da58a5ed79b5e38d9937075643e99e4c
#
_cell.length_a   1.000
_cell.length_b   1.000
_cell.length_c   1.000
_cell.angle_alpha   90.00
_cell.angle_beta   90.00
_cell.angle_gamma   90.00
#
_symmetry.space_group_name_H-M   'P 1'
#
loop_
_entity.id
_entity.type
_entity.pdbx_description
1 polymer ?
#
loop_
_entity_poly.entity_id
_entity_poly.type
_entity_poly.pdbx_seq_one_letter_code
_entity_poly.pdbx_strand_id
1 'polypeptide(L)'
;MRRLGALVLLVLGILAAAVDAAPRWGWLGVRIRDLSDQEVEEISKKFGLREGFGAVIVDVIKEAPAEASGLSAGDVVVAFRGRPVVDTRTLQRFVATASIGETVPMTVLRRNEGRRPVSVRLGAMPDNVVAERVAAEYGFFVRDPEAQPELGGARPSAGPPAVAGIVPKSRADVAGLKTGDVLVAIDGRPVDTVGAAREALKTVAPDGPLSLLVERDQQRVSISLERMKAL
;
A
#
# COMPACT_ATOMS: atom_id res chain seq x y z
N MET A 1 -62.41 36.47 15.58
CA MET A 1 -60.97 36.76 15.52
C MET A 1 -60.19 35.47 15.62
N ARG A 2 -59.82 34.92 14.49
CA ARG A 2 -59.10 33.65 14.39
C ARG A 2 -57.62 33.97 14.16
N ARG A 3 -56.74 33.63 15.11
CA ARG A 3 -55.27 33.73 14.94
C ARG A 3 -54.75 32.44 14.35
N LEU A 4 -54.33 32.48 13.10
CA LEU A 4 -53.52 31.42 12.48
C LEU A 4 -52.09 31.49 13.04
N GLY A 5 -51.69 30.46 13.78
CA GLY A 5 -50.27 30.24 14.12
C GLY A 5 -49.58 29.52 12.98
N ALA A 6 -48.61 30.18 12.38
CA ALA A 6 -47.75 29.56 11.39
C ALA A 6 -46.68 28.68 12.08
N LEU A 7 -46.75 27.39 11.86
CA LEU A 7 -45.75 26.40 12.31
C LEU A 7 -44.58 26.41 11.31
N VAL A 8 -43.47 27.03 11.68
CA VAL A 8 -42.23 26.96 10.89
C VAL A 8 -41.51 25.66 11.26
N LEU A 9 -41.60 24.69 10.38
CA LEU A 9 -40.79 23.46 10.46
C LEU A 9 -39.38 23.77 9.99
N LEU A 10 -38.46 23.90 10.94
CA LEU A 10 -37.02 24.00 10.68
C LEU A 10 -36.51 22.60 10.36
N VAL A 11 -36.37 22.26 9.06
CA VAL A 11 -35.70 21.04 8.61
C VAL A 11 -34.21 21.27 8.72
N LEU A 12 -33.61 20.82 9.82
CA LEU A 12 -32.16 20.72 9.94
C LEU A 12 -31.70 19.56 9.04
N GLY A 13 -31.25 19.88 7.82
CA GLY A 13 -30.53 18.94 6.96
C GLY A 13 -29.17 18.63 7.59
N ILE A 14 -29.06 17.47 8.23
CA ILE A 14 -27.77 16.92 8.61
C ILE A 14 -27.10 16.51 7.29
N LEU A 15 -26.23 17.39 6.78
CA LEU A 15 -25.29 17.05 5.73
C LEU A 15 -24.28 16.07 6.38
N ALA A 16 -24.57 14.77 6.30
CA ALA A 16 -23.56 13.75 6.59
C ALA A 16 -22.48 13.89 5.52
N ALA A 17 -21.43 14.64 5.83
CA ALA A 17 -20.19 14.57 5.08
C ALA A 17 -19.75 13.10 5.14
N ALA A 18 -19.86 12.39 4.03
CA ALA A 18 -19.17 11.12 3.87
C ALA A 18 -17.70 11.44 4.07
N VAL A 19 -17.18 11.14 5.25
CA VAL A 19 -15.75 11.11 5.49
C VAL A 19 -15.25 9.96 4.62
N ASP A 20 -14.71 10.31 3.47
CA ASP A 20 -14.02 9.39 2.59
C ASP A 20 -12.82 8.88 3.41
N ALA A 21 -13.04 7.77 4.10
CA ALA A 21 -12.02 7.20 4.96
C ALA A 21 -10.94 6.63 4.06
N ALA A 22 -9.82 7.33 3.97
CA ALA A 22 -8.61 6.82 3.32
C ALA A 22 -8.38 5.37 3.73
N PRO A 23 -8.02 4.49 2.79
CA PRO A 23 -7.81 3.08 3.08
C PRO A 23 -6.76 2.93 4.19
N ARG A 24 -7.16 2.32 5.30
CA ARG A 24 -6.29 2.10 6.46
C ARG A 24 -5.90 0.64 6.51
N TRP A 25 -4.69 0.34 6.06
CA TRP A 25 -4.12 -1.01 6.14
C TRP A 25 -3.25 -1.18 7.36
N GLY A 26 -3.29 -2.37 7.95
CA GLY A 26 -2.32 -2.78 8.96
C GLY A 26 -0.91 -2.79 8.35
N TRP A 27 0.08 -2.50 9.19
CA TRP A 27 1.48 -2.35 8.81
C TRP A 27 2.41 -3.04 9.80
N LEU A 28 3.37 -3.81 9.27
CA LEU A 28 4.46 -4.41 10.05
C LEU A 28 5.76 -3.62 9.93
N GLY A 29 6.02 -3.04 8.76
CA GLY A 29 7.29 -2.37 8.48
C GLY A 29 8.43 -3.33 8.19
N VAL A 30 8.19 -4.31 7.32
CA VAL A 30 9.19 -5.27 6.86
C VAL A 30 9.23 -5.33 5.34
N ARG A 31 10.41 -5.59 4.78
CA ARG A 31 10.58 -6.06 3.41
C ARG A 31 10.62 -7.58 3.44
N ILE A 32 9.87 -8.21 2.56
CA ILE A 32 9.72 -9.67 2.52
C ILE A 32 9.95 -10.20 1.12
N ARG A 33 10.37 -11.45 1.04
CA ARG A 33 10.41 -12.25 -0.19
C ARG A 33 9.94 -13.67 0.09
N ASP A 34 9.62 -14.38 -0.96
CA ASP A 34 9.34 -15.81 -0.86
C ASP A 34 10.64 -16.60 -0.59
N LEU A 35 10.49 -17.79 -0.03
CA LEU A 35 11.58 -18.75 0.12
C LEU A 35 12.03 -19.24 -1.26
N SER A 36 13.33 -19.40 -1.44
CA SER A 36 13.87 -20.15 -2.57
C SER A 36 13.72 -21.67 -2.36
N ASP A 37 13.75 -22.45 -3.43
CA ASP A 37 13.65 -23.92 -3.37
C ASP A 37 14.71 -24.53 -2.44
N GLN A 38 15.93 -23.99 -2.46
CA GLN A 38 17.01 -24.42 -1.57
C GLN A 38 16.69 -24.14 -0.09
N GLU A 39 16.14 -22.94 0.23
CA GLU A 39 15.75 -22.59 1.60
C GLU A 39 14.59 -23.46 2.09
N VAL A 40 13.64 -23.77 1.21
CA VAL A 40 12.56 -24.72 1.49
C VAL A 40 13.11 -26.08 1.89
N GLU A 41 14.08 -26.60 1.14
CA GLU A 41 14.71 -27.89 1.42
C GLU A 41 15.49 -27.87 2.74
N GLU A 42 16.30 -26.83 2.99
CA GLU A 42 17.06 -26.67 4.24
C GLU A 42 16.14 -26.59 5.47
N ILE A 43 15.07 -25.78 5.38
CA ILE A 43 14.09 -25.61 6.47
C ILE A 43 13.35 -26.92 6.73
N SER A 44 12.95 -27.62 5.67
CA SER A 44 12.25 -28.91 5.79
C SER A 44 13.13 -29.96 6.47
N LYS A 45 14.39 -30.06 6.10
CA LYS A 45 15.36 -31.00 6.72
C LYS A 45 15.66 -30.65 8.18
N LYS A 46 15.86 -29.35 8.48
CA LYS A 46 16.31 -28.88 9.79
C LYS A 46 15.19 -28.87 10.85
N PHE A 47 13.98 -28.48 10.46
CA PHE A 47 12.86 -28.24 11.37
C PHE A 47 11.72 -29.24 11.23
N GLY A 48 11.87 -30.28 10.36
CA GLY A 48 10.84 -31.30 10.13
C GLY A 48 9.53 -30.73 9.59
N LEU A 49 9.58 -29.54 8.97
CA LEU A 49 8.44 -28.94 8.33
C LEU A 49 8.15 -29.68 7.02
N ARG A 50 7.04 -30.42 6.98
CA ARG A 50 6.58 -31.07 5.74
C ARG A 50 6.18 -30.05 4.65
N GLU A 51 6.05 -28.80 5.05
CA GLU A 51 5.58 -27.70 4.24
C GLU A 51 6.64 -26.60 4.30
N GLY A 52 7.47 -26.50 3.29
CA GLY A 52 8.49 -25.45 3.13
C GLY A 52 7.87 -24.09 2.79
N PHE A 53 6.90 -23.62 3.61
CA PHE A 53 6.18 -22.40 3.39
C PHE A 53 6.62 -21.31 4.36
N GLY A 54 6.50 -20.06 3.91
CA GLY A 54 6.76 -18.89 4.73
C GLY A 54 7.16 -17.68 3.92
N ALA A 55 7.27 -16.54 4.59
CA ALA A 55 7.79 -15.30 4.02
C ALA A 55 9.08 -14.92 4.77
N VAL A 56 10.18 -14.77 4.04
CA VAL A 56 11.48 -14.34 4.60
C VAL A 56 11.46 -12.84 4.82
N ILE A 57 11.82 -12.39 6.01
CA ILE A 57 12.10 -10.98 6.29
C ILE A 57 13.50 -10.65 5.74
N VAL A 58 13.55 -9.81 4.72
CA VAL A 58 14.81 -9.33 4.12
C VAL A 58 15.37 -8.16 4.90
N ASP A 59 14.46 -7.28 5.36
CA ASP A 59 14.83 -6.06 6.06
C ASP A 59 13.71 -5.64 7.01
N VAL A 60 14.07 -4.97 8.11
CA VAL A 60 13.13 -4.38 9.09
C VAL A 60 13.30 -2.88 9.05
N ILE A 61 12.20 -2.19 8.78
CA ILE A 61 12.19 -0.72 8.69
C ILE A 61 12.32 -0.16 10.11
N LYS A 62 13.22 0.81 10.30
CA LYS A 62 13.43 1.50 11.57
C LYS A 62 12.14 2.18 12.04
N GLU A 63 11.95 2.19 13.35
CA GLU A 63 10.78 2.78 14.02
C GLU A 63 9.44 2.15 13.63
N ALA A 64 9.47 1.02 12.92
CA ALA A 64 8.26 0.28 12.55
C ALA A 64 7.87 -0.77 13.62
N PRO A 65 6.61 -1.23 13.62
CA PRO A 65 6.11 -2.23 14.55
C PRO A 65 6.94 -3.51 14.65
N ALA A 66 7.50 -3.96 13.54
CA ALA A 66 8.35 -5.15 13.48
C ALA A 66 9.63 -5.00 14.30
N GLU A 67 10.30 -3.86 14.22
CA GLU A 67 11.52 -3.58 14.99
C GLU A 67 11.21 -3.59 16.50
N ALA A 68 10.15 -2.88 16.91
CA ALA A 68 9.72 -2.83 18.30
C ALA A 68 9.33 -4.21 18.87
N SER A 69 8.99 -5.16 18.00
CA SER A 69 8.58 -6.53 18.37
C SER A 69 9.74 -7.54 18.33
N GLY A 70 10.96 -7.10 17.99
CA GLY A 70 12.14 -7.95 17.93
C GLY A 70 12.19 -8.89 16.72
N LEU A 71 11.44 -8.60 15.67
CA LEU A 71 11.62 -9.22 14.36
C LEU A 71 12.94 -8.77 13.74
N SER A 72 13.59 -9.65 13.01
CA SER A 72 14.91 -9.41 12.43
C SER A 72 15.00 -9.91 11.00
N ALA A 73 15.91 -9.31 10.22
CA ALA A 73 16.26 -9.84 8.91
C ALA A 73 16.75 -11.30 9.02
N GLY A 74 16.29 -12.14 8.12
CA GLY A 74 16.52 -13.59 8.13
C GLY A 74 15.47 -14.40 8.90
N ASP A 75 14.56 -13.79 9.63
CA ASP A 75 13.40 -14.50 10.19
C ASP A 75 12.48 -14.96 9.06
N VAL A 76 11.93 -16.17 9.17
CA VAL A 76 10.91 -16.68 8.26
C VAL A 76 9.57 -16.70 8.97
N VAL A 77 8.64 -15.90 8.53
CA VAL A 77 7.27 -15.87 9.10
C VAL A 77 6.51 -17.09 8.58
N VAL A 78 6.13 -17.99 9.48
CA VAL A 78 5.44 -19.25 9.14
C VAL A 78 3.99 -19.29 9.61
N ALA A 79 3.60 -18.43 10.57
CA ALA A 79 2.21 -18.32 11.01
C ALA A 79 1.86 -16.89 11.45
N PHE A 80 0.60 -16.51 11.20
CA PHE A 80 -0.03 -15.25 11.61
C PHE A 80 -1.38 -15.56 12.24
N ARG A 81 -1.60 -15.21 13.51
CA ARG A 81 -2.79 -15.62 14.32
C ARG A 81 -3.03 -17.13 14.27
N GLY A 82 -1.98 -17.93 14.33
CA GLY A 82 -2.06 -19.39 14.21
C GLY A 82 -2.39 -19.92 12.82
N ARG A 83 -2.66 -19.07 11.83
CA ARG A 83 -2.92 -19.46 10.44
C ARG A 83 -1.59 -19.59 9.70
N PRO A 84 -1.39 -20.64 8.89
CA PRO A 84 -0.16 -20.80 8.09
C PRO A 84 0.06 -19.63 7.13
N VAL A 85 1.29 -19.14 7.06
CA VAL A 85 1.78 -18.22 6.04
C VAL A 85 2.49 -19.07 4.99
N VAL A 86 1.92 -19.17 3.80
CA VAL A 86 2.45 -20.02 2.73
C VAL A 86 3.40 -19.25 1.81
N ASP A 87 3.18 -17.95 1.64
CA ASP A 87 3.95 -17.07 0.77
C ASP A 87 3.84 -15.60 1.24
N THR A 88 4.54 -14.71 0.56
CA THR A 88 4.51 -13.27 0.83
C THR A 88 3.12 -12.67 0.63
N ARG A 89 2.37 -13.12 -0.38
CA ARG A 89 1.01 -12.62 -0.66
C ARG A 89 0.05 -12.95 0.48
N THR A 90 0.18 -14.15 1.05
CA THR A 90 -0.63 -14.58 2.20
C THR A 90 -0.34 -13.71 3.42
N LEU A 91 0.94 -13.44 3.73
CA LEU A 91 1.31 -12.56 4.82
C LEU A 91 0.80 -11.13 4.60
N GLN A 92 1.01 -10.58 3.41
CA GLN A 92 0.53 -9.23 3.05
C GLN A 92 -0.99 -9.10 3.22
N ARG A 93 -1.76 -10.09 2.77
CA ARG A 93 -3.22 -10.11 2.92
C ARG A 93 -3.64 -10.19 4.39
N PHE A 94 -2.98 -11.03 5.20
CA PHE A 94 -3.30 -11.15 6.63
C PHE A 94 -3.03 -9.84 7.37
N VAL A 95 -1.90 -9.20 7.10
CA VAL A 95 -1.53 -7.91 7.69
C VAL A 95 -2.49 -6.80 7.24
N ALA A 96 -2.81 -6.74 5.94
CA ALA A 96 -3.68 -5.71 5.39
C ALA A 96 -5.12 -5.77 5.94
N THR A 97 -5.60 -6.96 6.29
CA THR A 97 -6.96 -7.18 6.83
C THR A 97 -7.04 -7.13 8.35
N ALA A 98 -5.91 -7.02 9.03
CA ALA A 98 -5.86 -6.92 10.48
C ALA A 98 -6.09 -5.47 10.95
N SER A 99 -6.65 -5.31 12.14
CA SER A 99 -6.95 -3.99 12.69
C SER A 99 -5.68 -3.25 13.12
N ILE A 100 -5.62 -1.95 12.81
CA ILE A 100 -4.54 -1.08 13.28
C ILE A 100 -4.58 -1.03 14.81
N GLY A 101 -3.39 -1.12 15.45
CA GLY A 101 -3.26 -1.15 16.91
C GLY A 101 -3.49 -2.53 17.54
N GLU A 102 -3.92 -3.51 16.76
CA GLU A 102 -4.08 -4.88 17.24
C GLU A 102 -2.73 -5.54 17.50
N THR A 103 -2.63 -6.27 18.62
CA THR A 103 -1.49 -7.13 18.91
C THR A 103 -1.74 -8.53 18.37
N VAL A 104 -0.94 -8.92 17.38
CA VAL A 104 -1.09 -10.16 16.64
C VAL A 104 -0.01 -11.15 17.02
N PRO A 105 -0.37 -12.37 17.44
CA PRO A 105 0.59 -13.45 17.63
C PRO A 105 1.07 -13.96 16.26
N MET A 106 2.37 -14.01 16.09
CA MET A 106 3.05 -14.56 14.91
C MET A 106 4.02 -15.65 15.34
N THR A 107 4.32 -16.56 14.44
CA THR A 107 5.41 -17.54 14.63
C THR A 107 6.43 -17.34 13.53
N VAL A 108 7.69 -17.19 13.93
CA VAL A 108 8.82 -17.11 13.02
C VAL A 108 9.77 -18.28 13.21
N LEU A 109 10.49 -18.64 12.18
CA LEU A 109 11.66 -19.51 12.26
C LEU A 109 12.89 -18.62 12.21
N ARG A 110 13.71 -18.70 13.26
CA ARG A 110 15.00 -18.03 13.35
C ARG A 110 16.12 -19.07 13.23
N ARG A 111 17.09 -18.80 12.36
CA ARG A 111 18.08 -19.78 11.90
C ARG A 111 18.73 -20.62 13.02
N ASN A 112 19.04 -20.01 14.17
CA ASN A 112 19.75 -20.69 15.26
C ASN A 112 18.88 -21.00 16.50
N GLU A 113 17.63 -20.54 16.50
CA GLU A 113 16.73 -20.60 17.65
C GLU A 113 15.46 -21.43 17.40
N GLY A 114 15.23 -21.81 16.14
CA GLY A 114 14.05 -22.58 15.75
C GLY A 114 12.78 -21.74 15.73
N ARG A 115 11.66 -22.35 16.08
CA ARG A 115 10.35 -21.68 16.12
C ARG A 115 10.27 -20.73 17.31
N ARG A 116 9.94 -19.47 17.05
CA ARG A 116 9.72 -18.45 18.07
C ARG A 116 8.35 -17.80 17.93
N PRO A 117 7.58 -17.73 19.02
CA PRO A 117 6.42 -16.86 19.06
C PRO A 117 6.86 -15.41 19.20
N VAL A 118 6.26 -14.52 18.43
CA VAL A 118 6.47 -13.07 18.50
C VAL A 118 5.11 -12.40 18.48
N SER A 119 4.88 -11.46 19.39
CA SER A 119 3.66 -10.64 19.40
C SER A 119 3.97 -9.28 18.81
N VAL A 120 3.28 -8.91 17.74
CA VAL A 120 3.49 -7.65 17.03
C VAL A 120 2.26 -6.78 17.13
N ARG A 121 2.40 -5.55 17.63
CA ARG A 121 1.33 -4.56 17.57
C ARG A 121 1.35 -3.88 16.21
N LEU A 122 0.33 -4.11 15.39
CA LEU A 122 0.25 -3.54 14.05
C LEU A 122 0.11 -2.01 14.08
N GLY A 123 0.89 -1.33 13.27
CA GLY A 123 0.77 0.11 13.03
C GLY A 123 -0.17 0.43 11.87
N ALA A 124 -0.41 1.72 11.65
CA ALA A 124 -0.95 2.20 10.40
C ALA A 124 0.14 2.22 9.33
N MET A 125 -0.22 1.86 8.10
CA MET A 125 0.69 2.01 6.97
C MET A 125 1.03 3.50 6.78
N PRO A 126 2.31 3.89 6.64
CA PRO A 126 2.69 5.28 6.39
C PRO A 126 2.09 5.81 5.09
N ASP A 127 1.70 7.09 5.06
CA ASP A 127 0.99 7.71 3.94
C ASP A 127 1.72 7.58 2.60
N ASN A 128 3.05 7.71 2.58
CA ASN A 128 3.86 7.51 1.38
C ASN A 128 3.77 6.07 0.85
N VAL A 129 3.73 5.08 1.74
CA VAL A 129 3.59 3.66 1.38
C VAL A 129 2.17 3.37 0.90
N VAL A 130 1.15 4.00 1.51
CA VAL A 130 -0.25 3.94 1.06
C VAL A 130 -0.35 4.43 -0.38
N ALA A 131 0.20 5.61 -0.67
CA ALA A 131 0.16 6.20 -2.02
C ALA A 131 0.84 5.31 -3.08
N GLU A 132 2.03 4.77 -2.76
CA GLU A 132 2.76 3.86 -3.64
C GLU A 132 1.98 2.55 -3.87
N ARG A 133 1.36 2.02 -2.83
CA ARG A 133 0.50 0.83 -2.93
C ARG A 133 -0.72 1.10 -3.79
N VAL A 134 -1.40 2.21 -3.60
CA VAL A 134 -2.55 2.59 -4.43
C VAL A 134 -2.13 2.70 -5.89
N ALA A 135 -1.06 3.42 -6.22
CA ALA A 135 -0.57 3.52 -7.59
C ALA A 135 -0.25 2.13 -8.19
N ALA A 136 0.39 1.24 -7.41
CA ALA A 136 0.70 -0.12 -7.83
C ALA A 136 -0.55 -0.99 -8.09
N GLU A 137 -1.63 -0.83 -7.31
CA GLU A 137 -2.91 -1.52 -7.54
C GLU A 137 -3.56 -1.10 -8.88
N TYR A 138 -3.34 0.14 -9.30
CA TYR A 138 -3.74 0.60 -10.63
C TYR A 138 -2.73 0.21 -11.72
N GLY A 139 -1.52 -0.20 -11.33
CA GLY A 139 -0.47 -0.69 -12.21
C GLY A 139 0.47 0.38 -12.74
N PHE A 140 0.71 1.46 -12.00
CA PHE A 140 1.73 2.45 -12.34
C PHE A 140 2.58 2.84 -11.14
N PHE A 141 3.74 3.41 -11.42
CA PHE A 141 4.67 3.92 -10.41
C PHE A 141 4.97 5.38 -10.69
N VAL A 142 5.08 6.17 -9.62
CA VAL A 142 5.37 7.61 -9.71
C VAL A 142 6.78 7.85 -9.20
N ARG A 143 7.54 8.66 -9.92
CA ARG A 143 8.86 9.13 -9.48
C ARG A 143 8.95 10.64 -9.61
N ASP A 144 9.93 11.16 -8.90
CA ASP A 144 10.49 12.46 -9.13
C ASP A 144 11.34 12.42 -10.42
N PRO A 145 11.03 13.20 -11.45
CA PRO A 145 11.82 13.23 -12.70
C PRO A 145 13.25 13.73 -12.46
N GLU A 146 13.51 14.49 -11.40
CA GLU A 146 14.82 15.03 -11.05
C GLU A 146 15.57 14.21 -10.00
N ALA A 147 14.96 13.16 -9.43
CA ALA A 147 15.63 12.29 -8.48
C ALA A 147 16.70 11.46 -9.18
N GLN A 148 17.96 11.86 -9.01
CA GLN A 148 19.12 11.06 -9.40
C GLN A 148 19.40 10.05 -8.28
N PRO A 149 19.29 8.73 -8.53
CA PRO A 149 19.49 7.70 -7.50
C PRO A 149 20.92 7.65 -6.96
N GLU A 150 21.87 8.29 -7.64
CA GLU A 150 23.31 8.04 -7.48
C GLU A 150 24.01 8.93 -6.46
N LEU A 151 23.37 9.94 -5.90
CA LEU A 151 24.03 10.94 -5.03
C LEU A 151 23.41 11.07 -3.64
N GLY A 152 23.05 9.99 -2.97
CA GLY A 152 22.94 9.89 -1.51
C GLY A 152 22.18 10.97 -0.74
N GLY A 153 21.35 11.79 -1.38
CA GLY A 153 20.61 12.86 -0.76
C GLY A 153 19.39 13.23 -1.58
N ALA A 154 18.26 12.62 -1.28
CA ALA A 154 16.99 13.01 -1.85
C ALA A 154 16.63 14.43 -1.39
N ARG A 155 16.96 15.43 -2.20
CA ARG A 155 16.29 16.73 -2.10
C ARG A 155 14.88 16.54 -2.62
N PRO A 156 13.83 17.02 -1.92
CA PRO A 156 12.48 17.03 -2.47
C PRO A 156 12.54 17.82 -3.78
N SER A 157 12.28 17.18 -4.92
CA SER A 157 12.19 17.91 -6.17
C SER A 157 10.94 18.78 -6.13
N ALA A 158 11.11 20.00 -6.63
CA ALA A 158 10.04 20.97 -6.73
C ALA A 158 9.22 20.78 -8.03
N GLY A 159 9.50 19.75 -8.83
CA GLY A 159 8.86 19.51 -10.11
C GLY A 159 7.66 18.58 -10.06
N PRO A 160 6.80 18.61 -11.11
CA PRO A 160 5.65 17.73 -11.20
C PRO A 160 6.08 16.26 -11.30
N PRO A 161 5.32 15.33 -10.71
CA PRO A 161 5.64 13.92 -10.70
C PRO A 161 5.46 13.29 -12.10
N ALA A 162 6.32 12.33 -12.44
CA ALA A 162 6.22 11.58 -13.69
C ALA A 162 5.96 10.09 -13.44
N VAL A 163 5.30 9.46 -14.40
CA VAL A 163 5.09 8.00 -14.43
C VAL A 163 6.43 7.32 -14.70
N ALA A 164 6.93 6.58 -13.73
CA ALA A 164 8.22 5.89 -13.80
C ALA A 164 8.16 4.55 -14.52
N GLY A 165 7.01 3.91 -14.48
CA GLY A 165 6.79 2.60 -15.07
C GLY A 165 5.33 2.18 -15.00
N ILE A 166 4.98 1.21 -15.84
CA ILE A 166 3.62 0.65 -15.94
C ILE A 166 3.71 -0.86 -15.92
N VAL A 167 2.83 -1.49 -15.17
CA VAL A 167 2.68 -2.94 -15.12
C VAL A 167 1.92 -3.39 -16.37
N PRO A 168 2.47 -4.29 -17.19
CA PRO A 168 1.78 -4.77 -18.39
C PRO A 168 0.43 -5.40 -18.06
N LYS A 169 -0.58 -5.15 -18.91
CA LYS A 169 -1.97 -5.62 -18.76
C LYS A 169 -2.69 -5.12 -17.49
N SER A 170 -2.15 -4.12 -16.82
CA SER A 170 -2.81 -3.44 -15.71
C SER A 170 -3.88 -2.46 -16.18
N ARG A 171 -4.62 -1.89 -15.21
CA ARG A 171 -5.60 -0.83 -15.49
C ARG A 171 -4.96 0.38 -16.15
N ALA A 172 -3.76 0.77 -15.69
CA ALA A 172 -2.99 1.88 -16.26
C ALA A 172 -2.57 1.60 -17.72
N ASP A 173 -2.10 0.38 -18.01
CA ASP A 173 -1.69 -0.04 -19.35
C ASP A 173 -2.88 -0.05 -20.31
N VAL A 174 -3.99 -0.67 -19.90
CA VAL A 174 -5.23 -0.76 -20.69
C VAL A 174 -5.84 0.63 -20.96
N ALA A 175 -5.74 1.56 -20.00
CA ALA A 175 -6.20 2.93 -20.15
C ALA A 175 -5.27 3.81 -21.02
N GLY A 176 -4.10 3.29 -21.41
CA GLY A 176 -3.16 4.02 -22.27
C GLY A 176 -2.28 5.03 -21.55
N LEU A 177 -2.08 4.89 -20.22
CA LEU A 177 -1.06 5.61 -19.49
C LEU A 177 0.33 5.16 -20.01
N LYS A 178 1.30 6.06 -20.05
CA LYS A 178 2.65 5.76 -20.57
C LYS A 178 3.72 6.18 -19.58
N THR A 179 4.82 5.44 -19.59
CA THR A 179 6.04 5.86 -18.90
C THR A 179 6.52 7.18 -19.45
N GLY A 180 6.86 8.13 -18.57
CA GLY A 180 7.24 9.48 -18.92
C GLY A 180 6.09 10.50 -18.93
N ASP A 181 4.83 10.07 -18.83
CA ASP A 181 3.71 11.00 -18.63
C ASP A 181 3.92 11.81 -17.36
N VAL A 182 3.75 13.13 -17.44
CA VAL A 182 3.83 14.02 -16.28
C VAL A 182 2.43 14.16 -15.68
N LEU A 183 2.27 13.84 -14.40
CA LEU A 183 0.99 13.96 -13.70
C LEU A 183 0.69 15.44 -13.42
N VAL A 184 -0.45 15.91 -13.87
CA VAL A 184 -0.94 17.29 -13.69
C VAL A 184 -2.07 17.33 -12.65
N ALA A 185 -2.96 16.34 -12.67
CA ALA A 185 -4.01 16.21 -11.66
C ALA A 185 -4.41 14.74 -11.44
N ILE A 186 -4.88 14.44 -10.23
CA ILE A 186 -5.41 13.15 -9.79
C ILE A 186 -6.80 13.40 -9.21
N ASP A 187 -7.85 12.78 -9.77
CA ASP A 187 -9.27 13.00 -9.41
C ASP A 187 -9.62 14.49 -9.33
N GLY A 188 -9.15 15.27 -10.30
CA GLY A 188 -9.36 16.72 -10.39
C GLY A 188 -8.52 17.56 -9.41
N ARG A 189 -7.72 16.94 -8.53
CA ARG A 189 -6.81 17.65 -7.62
C ARG A 189 -5.48 17.92 -8.34
N PRO A 190 -5.04 19.18 -8.48
CA PRO A 190 -3.76 19.49 -9.08
C PRO A 190 -2.60 18.86 -8.31
N VAL A 191 -1.61 18.34 -9.04
CA VAL A 191 -0.40 17.75 -8.45
C VAL A 191 0.82 18.38 -9.14
N ASP A 192 1.51 19.23 -8.42
CA ASP A 192 2.70 19.96 -8.87
C ASP A 192 4.00 19.36 -8.29
N THR A 193 3.88 18.47 -7.33
CA THR A 193 4.99 17.79 -6.67
C THR A 193 4.66 16.30 -6.43
N VAL A 194 5.70 15.49 -6.25
CA VAL A 194 5.54 14.08 -5.83
C VAL A 194 4.79 13.99 -4.49
N GLY A 195 5.02 14.94 -3.58
CA GLY A 195 4.29 15.04 -2.32
C GLY A 195 2.78 15.22 -2.53
N ALA A 196 2.40 16.16 -3.40
CA ALA A 196 0.99 16.41 -3.74
C ALA A 196 0.34 15.20 -4.41
N ALA A 197 1.08 14.49 -5.29
CA ALA A 197 0.59 13.26 -5.90
C ALA A 197 0.36 12.15 -4.86
N ARG A 198 1.28 11.99 -3.88
CA ARG A 198 1.10 11.04 -2.77
C ARG A 198 -0.11 11.38 -1.92
N GLU A 199 -0.29 12.66 -1.59
CA GLU A 199 -1.46 13.14 -0.83
C GLU A 199 -2.78 12.86 -1.56
N ALA A 200 -2.81 13.05 -2.87
CA ALA A 200 -3.98 12.73 -3.67
C ALA A 200 -4.23 11.20 -3.72
N LEU A 201 -3.20 10.41 -4.03
CA LEU A 201 -3.30 8.96 -4.17
C LEU A 201 -3.72 8.25 -2.88
N LYS A 202 -3.26 8.70 -1.70
CA LYS A 202 -3.63 8.05 -0.43
C LYS A 202 -5.12 8.10 -0.11
N THR A 203 -5.86 9.01 -0.74
CA THR A 203 -7.32 9.13 -0.56
C THR A 203 -8.14 8.34 -1.58
N VAL A 204 -7.49 7.80 -2.60
CA VAL A 204 -8.14 7.03 -3.67
C VAL A 204 -8.47 5.62 -3.19
N ALA A 205 -9.70 5.16 -3.46
CA ALA A 205 -10.09 3.78 -3.19
C ALA A 205 -9.40 2.83 -4.19
N PRO A 206 -8.64 1.82 -3.74
CA PRO A 206 -7.83 0.97 -4.64
C PRO A 206 -8.60 0.24 -5.73
N ASP A 207 -9.87 -0.04 -5.49
CA ASP A 207 -10.77 -0.74 -6.40
C ASP A 207 -11.80 0.17 -7.07
N GLY A 208 -11.74 1.49 -6.81
CA GLY A 208 -12.57 2.51 -7.45
C GLY A 208 -12.11 2.90 -8.87
N PRO A 209 -12.82 3.80 -9.55
CA PRO A 209 -12.30 4.50 -10.71
C PRO A 209 -11.24 5.53 -10.28
N LEU A 210 -10.28 5.83 -11.16
CA LEU A 210 -9.27 6.85 -10.94
C LEU A 210 -9.11 7.69 -12.21
N SER A 211 -9.23 8.99 -12.09
CA SER A 211 -9.02 9.92 -13.19
C SER A 211 -7.66 10.60 -13.07
N LEU A 212 -6.86 10.52 -14.13
CA LEU A 212 -5.57 11.18 -14.22
C LEU A 212 -5.61 12.21 -15.37
N LEU A 213 -5.13 13.42 -15.09
CA LEU A 213 -4.77 14.39 -16.12
C LEU A 213 -3.26 14.37 -16.23
N VAL A 214 -2.74 14.02 -17.40
CA VAL A 214 -1.30 13.97 -17.66
C VAL A 214 -0.92 14.93 -18.76
N GLU A 215 0.34 15.34 -18.76
CA GLU A 215 0.97 16.04 -19.87
C GLU A 215 1.89 15.06 -20.61
N ARG A 216 1.67 14.94 -21.91
CA ARG A 216 2.42 14.11 -22.85
C ARG A 216 2.67 14.91 -24.10
N ASP A 217 3.93 15.07 -24.54
CA ASP A 217 4.30 15.83 -25.74
C ASP A 217 3.68 17.25 -25.77
N GLN A 218 3.71 17.93 -24.62
CA GLN A 218 3.11 19.27 -24.40
C GLN A 218 1.58 19.33 -24.57
N GLN A 219 0.91 18.20 -24.61
CA GLN A 219 -0.54 18.09 -24.66
C GLN A 219 -1.10 17.48 -23.37
N ARG A 220 -2.24 18.00 -22.92
CA ARG A 220 -2.95 17.45 -21.77
C ARG A 220 -3.86 16.31 -22.23
N VAL A 221 -3.68 15.15 -21.62
CA VAL A 221 -4.45 13.95 -21.91
C VAL A 221 -5.18 13.52 -20.63
N SER A 222 -6.49 13.34 -20.72
CA SER A 222 -7.29 12.78 -19.62
C SER A 222 -7.34 11.27 -19.77
N ILE A 223 -7.00 10.54 -18.71
CA ILE A 223 -6.95 9.08 -18.67
C ILE A 223 -7.84 8.59 -17.52
N SER A 224 -8.81 7.73 -17.82
CA SER A 224 -9.69 7.11 -16.82
C SER A 224 -9.31 5.64 -16.64
N LEU A 225 -8.94 5.29 -15.41
CA LEU A 225 -8.61 3.93 -15.01
C LEU A 225 -9.84 3.27 -14.39
N GLU A 226 -10.64 2.64 -15.24
CA GLU A 226 -11.87 1.95 -14.83
C GLU A 226 -11.58 0.66 -14.06
N ARG A 227 -12.57 0.20 -13.30
CA ARG A 227 -12.52 -1.11 -12.66
C ARG A 227 -12.41 -2.21 -13.72
N MET A 228 -11.39 -3.06 -13.62
CA MET A 228 -11.37 -4.27 -14.46
C MET A 228 -12.55 -5.16 -14.08
N LYS A 229 -13.44 -5.44 -15.04
CA LYS A 229 -14.47 -6.44 -14.85
C LYS A 229 -13.77 -7.79 -14.66
N ALA A 230 -14.07 -8.48 -13.56
CA ALA A 230 -13.66 -9.87 -13.42
C ALA A 230 -14.26 -10.65 -14.60
N LEU A 231 -13.40 -11.31 -15.37
CA LEU A 231 -13.80 -12.28 -16.42
C LEU A 231 -14.34 -13.53 -15.77
#